data_419cce7f748d54016c92723c7f6d81a7
#
_entry.id   419cce7f748d54016c92723c7f6d81a7
#
_cell.length_a   1.000
_cell.length_b   1.000
_cell.length_c   1.000
_cell.angle_alpha   90.00
_cell.angle_beta   90.00
_cell.angle_gamma   90.00
#
_symmetry.space_group_name_H-M   'P 1'
#
loop_
_entity.id
_entity.type
_entity.pdbx_description
1 polymer ?
#
loop_
_entity_poly.entity_id
_entity_poly.type
_entity_poly.pdbx_seq_one_letter_code
_entity_poly.pdbx_strand_id
1 'polypeptide(L)'
;MNGMGVTQVRIKRVYEKPGPDDGFRVLVDRLWPRGIRKEDLSYDLWAKEIAPSPGLRSWFHRNEAERWGEFSRRYRLELEGSDSAGPFLEEIGKHRVVTLLYASKNAAENHALILK
;
A
#
# COMPACT_ATOMS: atom_id res chain seq x y z
N MET A 1 10.00 25.81 2.45
CA MET A 1 9.76 25.30 2.49
C MET A 1 9.67 24.47 2.40
N ASN A 2 9.81 24.10 2.45
CA ASN A 2 9.61 23.32 2.34
C ASN A 2 9.54 22.39 2.49
N GLY A 3 10.66 22.28 2.76
CA GLY A 3 10.72 20.91 2.71
C GLY A 3 9.43 20.45 2.88
N MET A 4 9.10 21.29 3.04
CA MET A 4 7.95 21.15 3.05
C MET A 4 7.44 20.43 2.02
N GLY A 5 6.59 19.81 1.97
CA GLY A 5 6.00 19.13 0.90
C GLY A 5 6.58 17.78 0.52
N VAL A 6 7.67 17.38 1.07
CA VAL A 6 8.23 16.08 0.78
C VAL A 6 7.79 15.09 1.84
N THR A 7 7.01 14.10 1.43
CA THR A 7 6.55 13.04 2.31
C THR A 7 7.48 11.84 2.18
N GLN A 8 7.98 11.34 3.28
CA GLN A 8 8.76 10.12 3.30
C GLN A 8 7.78 8.94 3.34
N VAL A 9 7.86 8.06 2.36
CA VAL A 9 6.97 6.89 2.28
C VAL A 9 7.77 5.63 2.57
N ARG A 10 7.29 4.86 3.54
CA ARG A 10 7.88 3.58 3.93
C ARG A 10 6.88 2.48 3.69
N ILE A 11 7.36 1.25 3.65
CA ILE A 11 6.49 0.08 3.61
C ILE A 11 6.82 -0.84 4.78
N LYS A 12 5.80 -1.56 5.28
CA LYS A 12 5.97 -2.47 6.41
C LYS A 12 4.89 -3.55 6.31
N ARG A 13 5.23 -4.80 6.63
CA ARG A 13 4.22 -5.84 6.71
C ARG A 13 3.32 -5.58 7.92
N VAL A 14 2.02 -5.90 7.78
CA VAL A 14 1.05 -5.68 8.86
C VAL A 14 1.39 -6.46 10.13
N TYR A 15 2.18 -7.53 10.00
CA TYR A 15 2.56 -8.38 11.13
C TYR A 15 3.76 -7.86 11.92
N GLU A 16 4.43 -6.83 11.44
CA GLU A 16 5.54 -6.20 12.15
C GLU A 16 5.00 -5.23 13.20
N LYS A 17 5.73 -5.08 14.29
CA LYS A 17 5.30 -4.20 15.37
C LYS A 17 5.25 -2.75 14.92
N PRO A 18 4.25 -1.98 15.35
CA PRO A 18 4.25 -0.54 15.11
C PRO A 18 5.48 0.10 15.75
N GLY A 19 6.06 1.08 15.06
CA GLY A 19 7.20 1.82 15.57
C GLY A 19 6.89 3.30 15.69
N PRO A 20 7.61 4.03 16.54
CA PRO A 20 7.36 5.45 16.73
C PRO A 20 7.65 6.29 15.49
N ASP A 21 8.43 5.74 14.56
CA ASP A 21 8.79 6.45 13.33
C ASP A 21 7.87 6.14 12.15
N ASP A 22 6.81 5.35 12.35
CA ASP A 22 5.92 4.97 11.26
C ASP A 22 5.08 6.13 10.72
N GLY A 23 4.81 7.12 11.54
CA GLY A 23 3.98 8.24 11.12
C GLY A 23 2.55 7.82 10.84
N PHE A 24 1.99 8.28 9.74
CA PHE A 24 0.62 7.96 9.32
C PHE A 24 0.61 6.55 8.73
N ARG A 25 -0.14 5.65 9.32
CA ARG A 25 -0.15 4.23 8.94
C ARG A 25 -1.36 3.95 8.05
N VAL A 26 -1.09 3.48 6.83
CA VAL A 26 -2.13 3.26 5.83
C VAL A 26 -2.13 1.80 5.39
N LEU A 27 -3.24 1.11 5.61
CA LEU A 27 -3.41 -0.25 5.10
C LEU A 27 -3.81 -0.16 3.63
N VAL A 28 -3.03 -0.77 2.76
CA VAL A 28 -3.23 -0.66 1.30
C VAL A 28 -3.71 -1.96 0.65
N ASP A 29 -4.10 -2.94 1.46
CA ASP A 29 -4.70 -4.18 0.95
C ASP A 29 -6.22 -4.02 0.83
N ARG A 30 -6.82 -4.71 -0.15
CA ARG A 30 -8.26 -4.66 -0.33
C ARG A 30 -9.00 -5.45 0.75
N LEU A 31 -8.41 -6.58 1.18
CA LEU A 31 -9.01 -7.43 2.19
C LEU A 31 -8.31 -7.25 3.52
N TRP A 32 -9.05 -7.46 4.62
CA TRP A 32 -8.47 -7.38 5.95
C TRP A 32 -7.44 -8.51 6.14
N PRO A 33 -6.27 -8.22 6.77
CA PRO A 33 -5.24 -9.23 6.95
C PRO A 33 -5.71 -10.41 7.81
N ARG A 34 -5.34 -11.62 7.40
CA ARG A 34 -5.71 -12.83 8.15
C ARG A 34 -5.02 -12.87 9.49
N GLY A 35 -5.74 -13.33 10.49
CA GLY A 35 -5.17 -13.59 11.81
C GLY A 35 -5.00 -12.36 12.68
N ILE A 36 -5.42 -11.20 12.21
CA ILE A 36 -5.32 -9.96 12.98
C ILE A 36 -6.72 -9.43 13.27
N ARG A 37 -7.02 -9.25 14.56
CA ARG A 37 -8.29 -8.62 14.94
C ARG A 37 -8.20 -7.11 14.69
N LYS A 38 -9.34 -6.48 14.41
CA LYS A 38 -9.36 -5.05 14.10
C LYS A 38 -8.77 -4.19 15.22
N GLU A 39 -9.02 -4.56 16.46
CA GLU A 39 -8.48 -3.84 17.60
C GLU A 39 -7.00 -4.05 17.81
N ASP A 40 -6.40 -5.05 17.12
CA ASP A 40 -4.99 -5.37 17.30
C ASP A 40 -4.09 -4.72 16.24
N LEU A 41 -4.66 -4.16 15.17
CA LEU A 41 -3.87 -3.48 14.16
C LEU A 41 -3.98 -1.98 14.32
N SER A 42 -2.84 -1.35 14.55
CA SER A 42 -2.78 0.11 14.60
C SER A 42 -2.70 0.66 13.18
N TYR A 43 -3.72 1.39 12.75
CA TYR A 43 -3.72 2.03 11.44
C TYR A 43 -4.56 3.31 11.50
N ASP A 44 -4.23 4.25 10.62
CA ASP A 44 -4.92 5.54 10.57
C ASP A 44 -5.90 5.60 9.40
N LEU A 45 -5.62 4.86 8.33
CA LEU A 45 -6.46 4.83 7.14
C LEU A 45 -6.41 3.44 6.51
N TRP A 46 -7.55 2.94 6.08
CA TRP A 46 -7.62 1.73 5.27
C TRP A 46 -8.02 2.15 3.86
N ALA A 47 -7.03 2.22 2.96
CA ALA A 47 -7.23 2.68 1.58
C ALA A 47 -7.47 1.50 0.64
N LYS A 48 -8.54 0.74 0.87
CA LYS A 48 -8.80 -0.48 0.09
C LYS A 48 -9.06 -0.19 -1.39
N GLU A 49 -9.55 0.99 -1.72
CA GLU A 49 -9.83 1.35 -3.12
C GLU A 49 -8.57 1.55 -3.95
N ILE A 50 -7.41 1.73 -3.29
CA ILE A 50 -6.15 1.92 -3.99
C ILE A 50 -5.44 0.59 -4.29
N ALA A 51 -5.93 -0.52 -3.75
CA ALA A 51 -5.36 -1.84 -3.98
C ALA A 51 -5.60 -2.28 -5.43
N PRO A 52 -4.78 -3.22 -5.97
CA PRO A 52 -5.02 -3.75 -7.30
C PRO A 52 -6.40 -4.41 -7.39
N SER A 53 -6.97 -4.43 -8.59
CA SER A 53 -8.24 -5.09 -8.80
C SER A 53 -8.15 -6.59 -8.43
N PRO A 54 -9.25 -7.21 -8.02
CA PRO A 54 -9.23 -8.64 -7.68
C PRO A 54 -8.73 -9.52 -8.82
N GLY A 55 -9.09 -9.20 -10.06
CA GLY A 55 -8.62 -9.96 -11.22
C GLY A 55 -7.12 -9.87 -11.43
N LEU A 56 -6.57 -8.65 -11.33
CA LEU A 56 -5.14 -8.44 -11.47
C LEU A 56 -4.37 -9.11 -10.34
N ARG A 57 -4.90 -9.01 -9.12
CA ARG A 57 -4.28 -9.62 -7.95
C ARG A 57 -4.23 -11.14 -8.09
N SER A 58 -5.32 -11.78 -8.49
CA SER A 58 -5.38 -13.23 -8.69
C SER A 58 -4.41 -13.68 -9.79
N TRP A 59 -4.37 -12.93 -10.89
CA TRP A 59 -3.47 -13.25 -11.99
C TRP A 59 -2.01 -13.20 -11.54
N PHE A 60 -1.65 -12.18 -10.77
CA PHE A 60 -0.28 -11.99 -10.28
C PHE A 60 0.12 -13.11 -9.31
N HIS A 61 -0.76 -13.46 -8.37
CA HIS A 61 -0.42 -14.45 -7.34
C HIS A 61 -0.20 -15.86 -7.87
N ARG A 62 -0.57 -16.14 -9.10
CA ARG A 62 -0.31 -17.45 -9.71
C ARG A 62 1.15 -17.63 -10.08
N ASN A 63 1.89 -16.55 -10.31
CA ASN A 63 3.31 -16.63 -10.68
C ASN A 63 3.98 -15.27 -10.47
N GLU A 64 4.21 -14.91 -9.21
CA GLU A 64 4.66 -13.58 -8.85
C GLU A 64 6.00 -13.20 -9.47
N ALA A 65 6.96 -14.14 -9.46
CA ALA A 65 8.29 -13.83 -9.93
C ALA A 65 8.32 -13.48 -11.41
N GLU A 66 7.60 -14.24 -12.25
CA GLU A 66 7.59 -14.01 -13.67
C GLU A 66 6.68 -12.86 -14.09
N ARG A 67 5.66 -12.55 -13.28
CA ARG A 67 4.65 -11.58 -13.65
C ARG A 67 4.85 -10.21 -13.02
N TRP A 68 5.91 -10.03 -12.24
CA TRP A 68 6.12 -8.78 -11.53
C TRP A 68 6.18 -7.55 -12.44
N GLY A 69 6.91 -7.63 -13.55
CA GLY A 69 7.04 -6.51 -14.48
C GLY A 69 5.70 -6.11 -15.10
N GLU A 70 4.96 -7.11 -15.58
CA GLU A 70 3.65 -6.86 -16.20
C GLU A 70 2.61 -6.44 -15.16
N PHE A 71 2.65 -7.03 -13.96
CA PHE A 71 1.79 -6.63 -12.87
C PHE A 71 2.02 -5.16 -12.52
N SER A 72 3.28 -4.74 -12.39
CA SER A 72 3.62 -3.35 -12.09
C SER A 72 3.05 -2.41 -13.12
N ARG A 73 3.19 -2.75 -14.41
CA ARG A 73 2.66 -1.94 -15.50
C ARG A 73 1.14 -1.84 -15.44
N ARG A 74 0.47 -2.97 -15.25
CA ARG A 74 -1.00 -3.00 -15.21
C ARG A 74 -1.55 -2.29 -13.99
N TYR A 75 -0.90 -2.44 -12.85
CA TYR A 75 -1.34 -1.76 -11.64
C TYR A 75 -1.20 -0.24 -11.78
N ARG A 76 -0.10 0.23 -12.37
CA ARG A 76 0.07 1.65 -12.62
C ARG A 76 -1.03 2.21 -13.53
N LEU A 77 -1.42 1.43 -14.55
CA LEU A 77 -2.52 1.83 -15.42
C LEU A 77 -3.85 1.89 -14.66
N GLU A 78 -4.10 0.93 -13.76
CA GLU A 78 -5.29 0.98 -12.92
C GLU A 78 -5.29 2.24 -12.06
N LEU A 79 -4.16 2.58 -11.47
CA LEU A 79 -4.05 3.77 -10.63
C LEU A 79 -4.29 5.05 -11.43
N GLU A 80 -3.76 5.13 -12.66
CA GLU A 80 -3.94 6.30 -13.51
C GLU A 80 -5.40 6.52 -13.87
N GLY A 81 -6.16 5.45 -14.01
CA GLY A 81 -7.57 5.53 -14.31
C GLY A 81 -8.49 5.54 -13.09
N SER A 82 -7.93 5.56 -11.89
CA SER A 82 -8.71 5.45 -10.66
C SER A 82 -9.14 6.81 -10.13
N ASP A 83 -10.41 6.94 -9.79
CA ASP A 83 -10.92 8.15 -9.14
C ASP A 83 -10.42 8.28 -7.70
N SER A 84 -9.92 7.21 -7.12
CA SER A 84 -9.43 7.20 -5.74
C SER A 84 -7.98 7.62 -5.61
N ALA A 85 -7.20 7.59 -6.69
CA ALA A 85 -5.76 7.86 -6.63
C ALA A 85 -5.47 9.31 -6.25
N GLY A 86 -6.18 10.27 -6.82
CA GLY A 86 -5.98 11.68 -6.50
C GLY A 86 -6.23 11.99 -5.03
N PRO A 87 -7.42 11.66 -4.48
CA PRO A 87 -7.69 11.86 -3.06
C PRO A 87 -6.70 11.13 -2.15
N PHE A 88 -6.27 9.92 -2.54
CA PHE A 88 -5.27 9.17 -1.78
C PHE A 88 -3.95 9.95 -1.71
N LEU A 89 -3.47 10.46 -2.84
CA LEU A 89 -2.23 11.23 -2.87
C LEU A 89 -2.34 12.53 -2.07
N GLU A 90 -3.48 13.19 -2.10
CA GLU A 90 -3.71 14.37 -1.29
C GLU A 90 -3.60 14.05 0.20
N GLU A 91 -4.22 12.97 0.63
CA GLU A 91 -4.18 12.58 2.04
C GLU A 91 -2.76 12.23 2.47
N ILE A 92 -2.04 11.47 1.65
CA ILE A 92 -0.65 11.10 1.91
C ILE A 92 0.22 12.35 2.05
N GLY A 93 0.02 13.33 1.17
CA GLY A 93 0.83 14.54 1.15
C GLY A 93 0.68 15.43 2.37
N LYS A 94 -0.36 15.21 3.19
CA LYS A 94 -0.56 15.99 4.41
C LYS A 94 0.36 15.55 5.54
N HIS A 95 1.04 14.42 5.39
CA HIS A 95 1.84 13.83 6.47
C HIS A 95 3.31 13.81 6.10
N ARG A 96 4.17 14.00 7.10
CA ARG A 96 5.60 14.01 6.89
C ARG A 96 6.14 12.62 6.62
N VAL A 97 5.64 11.64 7.34
CA VAL A 97 6.03 10.24 7.20
C VAL A 97 4.76 9.40 7.08
N VAL A 98 4.76 8.52 6.09
CA VAL A 98 3.65 7.60 5.85
C VAL A 98 4.22 6.20 5.74
N THR A 99 3.61 5.23 6.42
CA THR A 99 3.98 3.83 6.28
C THR A 99 2.83 3.06 5.65
N LEU A 100 3.09 2.48 4.49
CA LEU A 100 2.11 1.65 3.79
C LEU A 100 2.20 0.23 4.33
N LEU A 101 1.07 -0.29 4.81
CA LEU A 101 0.98 -1.60 5.42
C LEU A 101 0.42 -2.61 4.42
N TYR A 102 1.07 -3.76 4.32
CA TYR A 102 0.64 -4.83 3.41
C TYR A 102 0.79 -6.18 4.09
N ALA A 103 0.04 -7.18 3.61
CA ALA A 103 0.04 -8.52 4.21
C ALA A 103 0.89 -9.54 3.45
N SER A 104 1.23 -9.28 2.20
CA SER A 104 1.99 -10.20 1.37
C SER A 104 3.27 -10.69 2.05
N LYS A 105 3.61 -11.95 1.84
CA LYS A 105 4.88 -12.50 2.33
C LYS A 105 6.06 -12.07 1.47
N ASN A 106 5.81 -11.60 0.25
CA ASN A 106 6.87 -11.22 -0.66
C ASN A 106 7.25 -9.76 -0.46
N ALA A 107 8.31 -9.52 0.31
CA ALA A 107 8.76 -8.15 0.59
C ALA A 107 9.40 -7.48 -0.63
N ALA A 108 9.87 -8.26 -1.60
CA ALA A 108 10.54 -7.72 -2.78
C ALA A 108 9.58 -7.39 -3.93
N GLU A 109 8.44 -8.08 -3.99
CA GLU A 109 7.50 -7.95 -5.11
C GLU A 109 6.08 -7.85 -4.57
N ASN A 110 5.66 -6.66 -4.16
CA ASN A 110 4.31 -6.42 -3.67
C ASN A 110 3.82 -5.05 -4.11
N HIS A 111 2.49 -4.86 -4.08
CA HIS A 111 1.90 -3.63 -4.60
C HIS A 111 2.26 -2.38 -3.79
N ALA A 112 2.60 -2.53 -2.51
CA ALA A 112 3.00 -1.38 -1.70
C ALA A 112 4.28 -0.73 -2.25
N LEU A 113 5.18 -1.54 -2.84
CA LEU A 113 6.39 -1.01 -3.47
C LEU A 113 6.05 -0.13 -4.68
N ILE A 114 5.01 -0.47 -5.42
CA ILE A 114 4.58 0.32 -6.57
C ILE A 114 3.95 1.63 -6.12
N LEU A 115 3.17 1.59 -5.04
CA LEU A 115 2.55 2.79 -4.47
C LEU A 115 3.59 3.74 -3.85
N LYS A 116 4.67 3.16 -3.34
CA LYS A 116 5.72 3.96 -2.75
C LYS A 116 6.35 4.88 -3.80
#